data_1963dd435789f1ada86d39ddbacd01f0
#
_entry.id   1963dd435789f1ada86d39ddbacd01f0
#
_cell.length_a   1.000
_cell.length_b   1.000
_cell.length_c   1.000
_cell.angle_alpha   90.00
_cell.angle_beta   90.00
_cell.angle_gamma   90.00
#
_symmetry.space_group_name_H-M   'P 1'
#
loop_
_entity.id
_entity.type
_entity.pdbx_description
1 polymer ?
#
loop_
_entity_poly.entity_id
_entity_poly.type
_entity_poly.pdbx_seq_one_letter_code
_entity_poly.pdbx_strand_id
1 'polypeptide(L)'
;MRFVPALLAALFLCCGAQAATAPKIGITSLSEIEVPDAPFAVGANADADVDAAFARARKDGKRVLIDMGGNWCADCRILSGLMERPELHAFLAKHYELVTVDVGRFDKNLDIPARFGITTRLEGVPAIIVATPAGQIVNPGRVSAIEDARHMTPQALADWLAQWTP
;
A
#
# COMPACT_ATOMS: atom_id res chain seq x y z
N MET A 1 15.75 51.21 -35.66
CA MET A 1 15.56 49.75 -35.64
C MET A 1 15.30 49.32 -34.19
N ARG A 2 14.07 48.93 -33.87
CA ARG A 2 13.67 48.52 -32.51
C ARG A 2 13.60 47.00 -32.51
N PHE A 3 14.47 46.36 -31.75
CA PHE A 3 14.41 44.90 -31.52
C PHE A 3 13.35 44.61 -30.45
N VAL A 4 12.33 43.83 -30.79
CA VAL A 4 11.33 43.27 -29.86
C VAL A 4 11.83 41.88 -29.48
N PRO A 5 12.12 41.59 -28.19
CA PRO A 5 12.44 40.23 -27.79
C PRO A 5 11.16 39.41 -27.76
N ALA A 6 11.12 38.30 -28.51
CA ALA A 6 10.07 37.29 -28.42
C ALA A 6 10.24 36.50 -27.13
N LEU A 7 9.27 36.65 -26.20
CA LEU A 7 9.16 35.83 -24.99
C LEU A 7 8.64 34.44 -25.40
N LEU A 8 9.52 33.43 -25.41
CA LEU A 8 9.09 32.01 -25.47
C LEU A 8 8.49 31.62 -24.12
N ALA A 9 7.19 31.55 -24.06
CA ALA A 9 6.49 30.92 -22.92
C ALA A 9 6.64 29.39 -23.01
N ALA A 10 7.49 28.82 -22.20
CA ALA A 10 7.58 27.38 -22.04
C ALA A 10 6.34 26.89 -21.27
N LEU A 11 5.38 26.25 -21.95
CA LEU A 11 4.29 25.52 -21.33
C LEU A 11 4.90 24.27 -20.64
N PHE A 12 5.04 24.33 -19.32
CA PHE A 12 5.24 23.13 -18.51
C PHE A 12 3.93 22.33 -18.47
N LEU A 13 3.81 21.30 -19.32
CA LEU A 13 2.77 20.27 -19.12
C LEU A 13 3.11 19.53 -17.82
N CYS A 14 2.43 19.90 -16.72
CA CYS A 14 2.37 19.06 -15.53
C CYS A 14 1.61 17.78 -15.92
N CYS A 15 2.33 16.73 -16.30
CA CYS A 15 1.78 15.38 -16.41
C CYS A 15 1.52 14.88 -14.98
N GLY A 16 0.35 15.19 -14.42
CA GLY A 16 -0.09 14.62 -13.16
C GLY A 16 -0.21 13.10 -13.35
N ALA A 17 0.61 12.33 -12.64
CA ALA A 17 0.46 10.88 -12.60
C ALA A 17 -0.94 10.56 -12.04
N GLN A 18 -1.79 9.97 -12.86
CA GLN A 18 -3.09 9.47 -12.42
C GLN A 18 -2.93 8.08 -11.86
N ALA A 19 -3.60 7.79 -10.73
CA ALA A 19 -3.64 6.46 -10.17
C ALA A 19 -4.15 5.44 -11.21
N ALA A 20 -3.56 4.25 -11.21
CA ALA A 20 -3.98 3.19 -12.13
C ALA A 20 -5.38 2.68 -11.77
N THR A 21 -6.16 2.31 -12.78
CA THR A 21 -7.47 1.68 -12.56
C THR A 21 -7.27 0.29 -11.93
N ALA A 22 -8.03 0.00 -10.87
CA ALA A 22 -8.02 -1.32 -10.24
C ALA A 22 -8.40 -2.43 -11.25
N PRO A 23 -7.86 -3.64 -11.10
CA PRO A 23 -8.31 -4.78 -11.87
C PRO A 23 -9.74 -5.14 -11.48
N LYS A 24 -10.50 -5.70 -12.42
CA LYS A 24 -11.81 -6.26 -12.10
C LYS A 24 -11.62 -7.55 -11.29
N ILE A 25 -12.17 -7.59 -10.09
CA ILE A 25 -12.14 -8.78 -9.23
C ILE A 25 -13.23 -9.75 -9.66
N GLY A 26 -12.85 -11.00 -9.96
CA GLY A 26 -13.74 -12.03 -10.52
C GLY A 26 -14.74 -12.65 -9.54
N ILE A 27 -14.70 -12.25 -8.25
CA ILE A 27 -15.62 -12.71 -7.19
C ILE A 27 -16.47 -11.57 -6.68
N THR A 28 -17.63 -11.89 -6.09
CA THR A 28 -18.57 -10.91 -5.55
C THR A 28 -18.61 -10.87 -4.03
N SER A 29 -18.10 -11.93 -3.39
CA SER A 29 -18.07 -12.08 -1.93
C SER A 29 -16.69 -12.48 -1.44
N LEU A 30 -16.29 -11.94 -0.30
CA LEU A 30 -15.06 -12.34 0.40
C LEU A 30 -15.11 -13.78 0.94
N SER A 31 -16.30 -14.40 1.01
CA SER A 31 -16.42 -15.82 1.35
C SER A 31 -15.87 -16.77 0.26
N GLU A 32 -15.59 -16.25 -0.92
CA GLU A 32 -15.04 -17.01 -2.07
C GLU A 32 -13.51 -17.02 -2.09
N ILE A 33 -12.84 -16.31 -1.17
CA ILE A 33 -11.37 -16.30 -1.10
C ILE A 33 -10.85 -17.42 -0.20
N GLU A 34 -9.67 -17.92 -0.52
CA GLU A 34 -8.88 -18.74 0.40
C GLU A 34 -8.19 -17.81 1.40
N VAL A 35 -8.56 -17.92 2.69
CA VAL A 35 -8.00 -17.08 3.75
C VAL A 35 -6.78 -17.76 4.36
N PRO A 36 -5.57 -17.21 4.19
CA PRO A 36 -4.36 -17.81 4.71
C PRO A 36 -4.34 -17.82 6.25
N ASP A 37 -3.77 -18.86 6.86
CA ASP A 37 -3.71 -18.98 8.32
C ASP A 37 -2.70 -18.05 8.97
N ALA A 38 -1.54 -17.84 8.33
CA ALA A 38 -0.44 -17.07 8.92
C ALA A 38 0.31 -16.22 7.87
N PRO A 39 -0.33 -15.19 7.29
CA PRO A 39 0.30 -14.35 6.25
C PRO A 39 1.39 -13.42 6.79
N PHE A 40 1.44 -13.21 8.10
CA PHE A 40 2.47 -12.35 8.73
C PHE A 40 3.56 -13.22 9.35
N ALA A 41 4.80 -13.01 8.92
CA ALA A 41 5.97 -13.77 9.40
C ALA A 41 6.32 -13.34 10.84
N VAL A 42 5.93 -14.17 11.81
CA VAL A 42 6.24 -13.92 13.23
C VAL A 42 7.72 -13.97 13.47
N GLY A 43 8.30 -12.93 14.07
CA GLY A 43 9.73 -12.85 14.38
C GLY A 43 10.63 -12.48 13.20
N ALA A 44 10.07 -12.12 12.05
CA ALA A 44 10.82 -11.52 10.95
C ALA A 44 11.47 -10.20 11.38
N ASN A 45 12.56 -9.83 10.73
CA ASN A 45 13.19 -8.52 10.90
C ASN A 45 12.47 -7.48 10.04
N ALA A 46 11.39 -6.91 10.59
CA ALA A 46 10.54 -5.96 9.86
C ALA A 46 11.31 -4.75 9.35
N ASP A 47 12.29 -4.24 10.09
CA ASP A 47 13.15 -3.14 9.64
C ASP A 47 13.92 -3.49 8.38
N ALA A 48 14.60 -4.64 8.38
CA ALA A 48 15.36 -5.09 7.23
C ALA A 48 14.46 -5.38 6.02
N ASP A 49 13.27 -5.94 6.24
CA ASP A 49 12.32 -6.28 5.18
C ASP A 49 11.75 -5.00 4.52
N VAL A 50 11.40 -4.00 5.34
CA VAL A 50 10.94 -2.68 4.86
C VAL A 50 12.06 -1.96 4.11
N ASP A 51 13.29 -1.95 4.65
CA ASP A 51 14.44 -1.32 3.98
C ASP A 51 14.74 -1.99 2.63
N ALA A 52 14.64 -3.31 2.55
CA ALA A 52 14.79 -4.07 1.31
C ALA A 52 13.68 -3.73 0.31
N ALA A 53 12.42 -3.58 0.75
CA ALA A 53 11.31 -3.14 -0.11
C ALA A 53 11.58 -1.74 -0.68
N PHE A 54 12.06 -0.80 0.12
CA PHE A 54 12.45 0.53 -0.37
C PHE A 54 13.62 0.49 -1.35
N ALA A 55 14.60 -0.40 -1.13
CA ALA A 55 15.72 -0.57 -2.06
C ALA A 55 15.24 -1.06 -3.44
N ARG A 56 14.32 -2.04 -3.47
CA ARG A 56 13.70 -2.52 -4.71
C ARG A 56 12.85 -1.43 -5.36
N ALA A 57 12.00 -0.74 -4.59
CA ALA A 57 11.14 0.33 -5.08
C ALA A 57 11.92 1.46 -5.75
N ARG A 58 13.08 1.85 -5.21
CA ARG A 58 13.95 2.85 -5.85
C ARG A 58 14.50 2.38 -7.19
N LYS A 59 14.80 1.09 -7.33
CA LYS A 59 15.31 0.50 -8.57
C LYS A 59 14.22 0.39 -9.63
N ASP A 60 13.02 0.00 -9.22
CA ASP A 60 11.94 -0.38 -10.14
C ASP A 60 10.92 0.75 -10.36
N GLY A 61 11.07 1.90 -9.67
CA GLY A 61 10.16 3.04 -9.77
C GLY A 61 8.78 2.81 -9.16
N LYS A 62 8.61 1.75 -8.36
CA LYS A 62 7.34 1.38 -7.72
C LYS A 62 7.16 2.12 -6.39
N ARG A 63 5.92 2.17 -5.89
CA ARG A 63 5.67 2.55 -4.50
C ARG A 63 5.93 1.37 -3.55
N VAL A 64 6.16 1.66 -2.27
CA VAL A 64 6.19 0.65 -1.22
C VAL A 64 4.81 0.60 -0.58
N LEU A 65 4.27 -0.62 -0.45
CA LEU A 65 3.04 -0.90 0.27
C LEU A 65 3.40 -1.73 1.49
N ILE A 66 3.25 -1.15 2.68
CA ILE A 66 3.53 -1.81 3.96
C ILE A 66 2.20 -2.21 4.56
N ASP A 67 1.92 -3.52 4.59
CA ASP A 67 0.74 -4.10 5.20
C ASP A 67 1.07 -4.49 6.65
N MET A 68 0.55 -3.72 7.58
CA MET A 68 0.73 -3.93 9.01
C MET A 68 -0.48 -4.64 9.60
N GLY A 69 -0.23 -5.77 10.24
CA GLY A 69 -1.31 -6.59 10.82
C GLY A 69 -0.79 -7.69 11.71
N GLY A 70 -1.54 -8.77 11.81
CA GLY A 70 -1.14 -9.96 12.57
C GLY A 70 -2.05 -11.14 12.30
N ASN A 71 -1.54 -12.35 12.53
CA ASN A 71 -2.24 -13.60 12.22
C ASN A 71 -3.53 -13.83 13.06
N TRP A 72 -3.66 -13.11 14.17
CA TRP A 72 -4.88 -13.12 15.00
C TRP A 72 -6.02 -12.27 14.42
N CYS A 73 -5.70 -11.37 13.48
CA CYS A 73 -6.63 -10.41 12.90
C CYS A 73 -7.34 -11.04 11.69
N ALA A 74 -8.64 -11.28 11.80
CA ALA A 74 -9.40 -11.87 10.71
C ALA A 74 -9.45 -10.98 9.46
N ASP A 75 -9.59 -9.65 9.63
CA ASP A 75 -9.60 -8.70 8.50
C ASP A 75 -8.25 -8.65 7.77
N CYS A 76 -7.15 -8.76 8.52
CA CYS A 76 -5.80 -8.81 7.93
C CYS A 76 -5.62 -10.07 7.07
N ARG A 77 -6.09 -11.22 7.56
CA ARG A 77 -6.03 -12.49 6.83
C ARG A 77 -6.92 -12.48 5.59
N ILE A 78 -8.12 -11.88 5.70
CA ILE A 78 -9.04 -11.68 4.57
C ILE A 78 -8.39 -10.80 3.51
N LEU A 79 -7.81 -9.67 3.91
CA LEU A 79 -7.10 -8.78 2.98
C LEU A 79 -5.93 -9.49 2.29
N SER A 80 -5.12 -10.24 3.06
CA SER A 80 -4.03 -11.05 2.50
C SER A 80 -4.53 -12.06 1.47
N GLY A 81 -5.60 -12.79 1.77
CA GLY A 81 -6.19 -13.75 0.83
C GLY A 81 -6.74 -13.08 -0.44
N LEU A 82 -7.29 -11.88 -0.33
CA LEU A 82 -7.72 -11.12 -1.50
C LEU A 82 -6.52 -10.65 -2.34
N MET A 83 -5.44 -10.20 -1.70
CA MET A 83 -4.21 -9.77 -2.40
C MET A 83 -3.52 -10.92 -3.16
N GLU A 84 -3.73 -12.17 -2.75
CA GLU A 84 -3.24 -13.37 -3.46
C GLU A 84 -4.09 -13.76 -4.67
N ARG A 85 -5.26 -13.14 -4.88
CA ARG A 85 -6.03 -13.38 -6.11
C ARG A 85 -5.20 -13.01 -7.33
N PRO A 86 -5.14 -13.86 -8.39
CA PRO A 86 -4.25 -13.65 -9.53
C PRO A 86 -4.34 -12.26 -10.16
N GLU A 87 -5.56 -11.75 -10.32
CA GLU A 87 -5.81 -10.44 -10.91
C GLU A 87 -5.30 -9.28 -10.04
N LEU A 88 -5.49 -9.37 -8.71
CA LEU A 88 -5.02 -8.33 -7.79
C LEU A 88 -3.53 -8.49 -7.51
N HIS A 89 -3.04 -9.72 -7.33
CA HIS A 89 -1.62 -9.99 -7.13
C HIS A 89 -0.76 -9.43 -8.29
N ALA A 90 -1.15 -9.70 -9.54
CA ALA A 90 -0.46 -9.17 -10.71
C ALA A 90 -0.47 -7.63 -10.75
N PHE A 91 -1.59 -7.02 -10.37
CA PHE A 91 -1.71 -5.57 -10.29
C PHE A 91 -0.79 -4.99 -9.21
N LEU A 92 -0.82 -5.57 -8.00
CA LEU A 92 0.03 -5.13 -6.89
C LEU A 92 1.51 -5.29 -7.23
N ALA A 93 1.91 -6.43 -7.77
CA ALA A 93 3.29 -6.70 -8.18
C ALA A 93 3.81 -5.71 -9.25
N LYS A 94 2.92 -5.19 -10.10
CA LYS A 94 3.27 -4.18 -11.11
C LYS A 94 3.54 -2.80 -10.49
N HIS A 95 2.80 -2.41 -9.46
CA HIS A 95 2.77 -1.04 -8.95
C HIS A 95 3.47 -0.85 -7.60
N TYR A 96 3.65 -1.95 -6.85
CA TYR A 96 4.15 -1.90 -5.48
C TYR A 96 5.27 -2.89 -5.21
N GLU A 97 6.15 -2.52 -4.30
CA GLU A 97 6.94 -3.45 -3.50
C GLU A 97 6.17 -3.67 -2.20
N LEU A 98 5.50 -4.82 -2.12
CA LEU A 98 4.69 -5.20 -0.96
C LEU A 98 5.60 -5.79 0.12
N VAL A 99 5.37 -5.38 1.37
CA VAL A 99 5.97 -5.97 2.56
C VAL A 99 4.94 -6.07 3.68
N THR A 100 4.86 -7.22 4.34
CA THR A 100 3.99 -7.45 5.50
C THR A 100 4.78 -7.25 6.79
N VAL A 101 4.15 -6.62 7.79
CA VAL A 101 4.76 -6.34 9.10
C VAL A 101 3.84 -6.85 10.20
N ASP A 102 4.31 -7.85 10.99
CA ASP A 102 3.61 -8.30 12.19
C ASP A 102 3.70 -7.24 13.29
N VAL A 103 2.61 -6.61 13.63
CA VAL A 103 2.54 -5.63 14.72
C VAL A 103 2.14 -6.25 16.07
N GLY A 104 2.17 -7.58 16.16
CA GLY A 104 1.72 -8.29 17.36
C GLY A 104 0.29 -7.93 17.72
N ARG A 105 0.05 -7.63 18.99
CA ARG A 105 -1.22 -7.02 19.45
C ARG A 105 -1.04 -5.51 19.70
N PHE A 106 -0.44 -4.82 18.73
CA PHE A 106 -0.02 -3.41 18.79
C PHE A 106 1.13 -3.21 19.80
N ASP A 107 2.07 -4.16 19.85
CA ASP A 107 3.21 -4.19 20.77
C ASP A 107 4.54 -4.53 20.10
N LYS A 108 4.53 -4.69 18.75
CA LYS A 108 5.74 -5.01 17.96
C LYS A 108 5.86 -4.09 16.75
N ASN A 109 7.10 -3.85 16.33
CA ASN A 109 7.45 -3.13 15.09
C ASN A 109 6.72 -1.77 14.92
N LEU A 110 6.43 -1.08 16.05
CA LEU A 110 5.74 0.21 16.06
C LEU A 110 6.67 1.37 15.67
N ASP A 111 7.95 1.13 15.57
CA ASP A 111 8.94 2.02 14.96
C ASP A 111 8.75 2.16 13.45
N ILE A 112 8.20 1.14 12.75
CA ILE A 112 7.90 1.22 11.32
C ILE A 112 6.90 2.34 11.01
N PRO A 113 5.67 2.40 11.59
CA PRO A 113 4.78 3.53 11.35
C PRO A 113 5.36 4.87 11.84
N ALA A 114 6.20 4.87 12.88
CA ALA A 114 6.86 6.08 13.36
C ALA A 114 7.80 6.72 12.32
N ARG A 115 8.42 5.95 11.43
CA ARG A 115 9.22 6.45 10.30
C ARG A 115 8.40 7.36 9.36
N PHE A 116 7.07 7.23 9.37
CA PHE A 116 6.12 7.98 8.54
C PHE A 116 5.34 9.03 9.33
N GLY A 117 5.80 9.36 10.54
CA GLY A 117 5.18 10.36 11.40
C GLY A 117 3.97 9.86 12.18
N ILE A 118 3.68 8.55 12.15
CA ILE A 118 2.60 7.92 12.90
C ILE A 118 3.18 7.46 14.25
N THR A 119 3.21 8.38 15.22
CA THR A 119 3.80 8.16 16.55
C THR A 119 2.78 7.78 17.61
N THR A 120 1.49 7.80 17.27
CA THR A 120 0.41 7.31 18.11
C THR A 120 0.13 5.83 17.82
N ARG A 121 -0.64 5.18 18.68
CA ARG A 121 -1.13 3.82 18.41
C ARG A 121 -1.91 3.80 17.08
N LEU A 122 -1.70 2.76 16.27
CA LEU A 122 -2.55 2.49 15.11
C LEU A 122 -4.01 2.37 15.54
N GLU A 123 -4.92 3.00 14.81
CA GLU A 123 -6.36 3.00 15.13
C GLU A 123 -6.93 1.60 14.99
N GLY A 124 -6.50 0.83 13.98
CA GLY A 124 -6.90 -0.54 13.72
C GLY A 124 -5.94 -1.24 12.75
N VAL A 125 -6.20 -2.51 12.51
CA VAL A 125 -5.50 -3.34 11.52
C VAL A 125 -6.50 -4.16 10.72
N PRO A 126 -6.27 -4.40 9.40
CA PRO A 126 -5.06 -4.08 8.64
C PRO A 126 -4.82 -2.58 8.53
N ALA A 127 -3.57 -2.17 8.70
CA ALA A 127 -3.13 -0.79 8.54
C ALA A 127 -2.12 -0.73 7.39
N ILE A 128 -2.46 0.03 6.35
CA ILE A 128 -1.66 0.09 5.13
C ILE A 128 -0.97 1.44 5.01
N ILE A 129 0.35 1.43 5.00
CA ILE A 129 1.14 2.60 4.63
C ILE A 129 1.56 2.44 3.17
N VAL A 130 1.26 3.45 2.36
CA VAL A 130 1.81 3.55 1.01
C VAL A 130 2.78 4.72 0.97
N ALA A 131 4.00 4.46 0.46
CA ALA A 131 5.04 5.47 0.37
C ALA A 131 5.68 5.52 -1.02
N THR A 132 6.19 6.69 -1.38
CA THR A 132 7.05 6.86 -2.56
C THR A 132 8.38 6.12 -2.35
N PRO A 133 9.17 5.84 -3.41
CA PRO A 133 10.52 5.26 -3.26
C PRO A 133 11.45 6.12 -2.38
N ALA A 134 11.17 7.42 -2.24
CA ALA A 134 11.91 8.35 -1.40
C ALA A 134 11.46 8.33 0.08
N GLY A 135 10.45 7.51 0.44
CA GLY A 135 9.95 7.37 1.81
C GLY A 135 8.86 8.35 2.20
N GLN A 136 8.29 9.11 1.25
CA GLN A 136 7.19 10.03 1.55
C GLN A 136 5.86 9.26 1.57
N ILE A 137 5.11 9.34 2.66
CA ILE A 137 3.77 8.73 2.74
C ILE A 137 2.81 9.41 1.76
N VAL A 138 2.01 8.62 1.03
CA VAL A 138 1.05 9.12 0.03
C VAL A 138 -0.41 8.95 0.45
N ASN A 139 -0.67 8.21 1.53
CA ASN A 139 -2.00 8.03 2.10
C ASN A 139 -2.12 8.51 3.56
N PRO A 140 -1.62 9.73 3.91
CA PRO A 140 -1.69 10.23 5.28
C PRO A 140 -3.15 10.32 5.73
N GLY A 141 -3.42 9.95 7.00
CA GLY A 141 -4.78 9.95 7.57
C GLY A 141 -5.71 8.86 7.02
N ARG A 142 -5.21 7.95 6.18
CA ARG A 142 -5.99 6.84 5.59
C ARG A 142 -5.37 5.46 5.86
N VAL A 143 -4.42 5.38 6.79
CA VAL A 143 -3.64 4.16 7.06
C VAL A 143 -4.52 3.03 7.57
N SER A 144 -5.47 3.29 8.47
CA SER A 144 -6.43 2.30 8.98
C SER A 144 -7.79 2.31 8.26
N ALA A 145 -7.89 2.93 7.07
CA ALA A 145 -9.18 3.11 6.39
C ALA A 145 -9.85 1.81 5.94
N ILE A 146 -9.13 0.70 5.94
CA ILE A 146 -9.66 -0.63 5.57
C ILE A 146 -9.53 -1.63 6.73
N GLU A 147 -9.50 -1.15 7.97
CA GLU A 147 -9.42 -2.01 9.17
C GLU A 147 -10.60 -2.96 9.32
N ASP A 148 -11.74 -2.63 8.71
CA ASP A 148 -12.96 -3.43 8.65
C ASP A 148 -13.15 -4.10 7.28
N ALA A 149 -12.06 -4.70 6.76
CA ALA A 149 -12.01 -5.28 5.42
C ALA A 149 -13.14 -6.30 5.16
N ARG A 150 -13.55 -7.06 6.18
CA ARG A 150 -14.60 -8.10 6.05
C ARG A 150 -15.96 -7.55 5.64
N HIS A 151 -16.26 -6.28 5.91
CA HIS A 151 -17.50 -5.62 5.55
C HIS A 151 -17.43 -4.82 4.25
N MET A 152 -16.29 -4.86 3.57
CA MET A 152 -16.12 -4.27 2.25
C MET A 152 -16.37 -5.32 1.15
N THR A 153 -16.64 -4.86 -0.07
CA THR A 153 -16.67 -5.78 -1.22
C THR A 153 -15.24 -6.04 -1.72
N PRO A 154 -14.98 -7.20 -2.38
CA PRO A 154 -13.68 -7.47 -2.99
C PRO A 154 -13.21 -6.36 -3.94
N GLN A 155 -14.13 -5.81 -4.74
CA GLN A 155 -13.80 -4.71 -5.66
C GLN A 155 -13.47 -3.42 -4.91
N ALA A 156 -14.20 -3.07 -3.84
CA ALA A 156 -13.92 -1.86 -3.06
C ALA A 156 -12.53 -1.89 -2.39
N LEU A 157 -12.07 -3.07 -1.93
CA LEU A 157 -10.72 -3.25 -1.41
C LEU A 157 -9.66 -3.08 -2.52
N ALA A 158 -9.90 -3.66 -3.70
CA ALA A 158 -9.01 -3.50 -4.85
C ALA A 158 -8.96 -2.04 -5.33
N ASP A 159 -10.10 -1.35 -5.39
CA ASP A 159 -10.18 0.06 -5.75
C ASP A 159 -9.44 0.93 -4.74
N TRP A 160 -9.56 0.62 -3.45
CA TRP A 160 -8.83 1.34 -2.41
C TRP A 160 -7.31 1.19 -2.57
N LEU A 161 -6.83 -0.02 -2.85
CA LEU A 161 -5.40 -0.26 -3.09
C LEU A 161 -4.91 0.45 -4.36
N ALA A 162 -5.74 0.50 -5.41
CA ALA A 162 -5.37 1.09 -6.70
C ALA A 162 -5.21 2.61 -6.67
N GLN A 163 -5.98 3.32 -5.82
CA GLN A 163 -5.95 4.79 -5.77
C GLN A 163 -4.60 5.36 -5.31
N TRP A 164 -3.72 4.53 -4.75
CA TRP A 164 -2.40 4.92 -4.26
C TRP A 164 -1.25 4.52 -5.20
N THR A 165 -1.52 4.09 -6.44
CA THR A 165 -0.48 3.76 -7.43
C THR A 165 0.23 5.01 -7.97
N PRO A 166 1.47 4.84 -8.52
CA PRO A 166 2.22 5.94 -9.14
C PRO A 166 1.44 6.64 -10.25
#